data_10f930012ec80e070cd9eb36909ce4e6
#
_entry.id   10f930012ec80e070cd9eb36909ce4e6
#
_cell.length_a   1.000
_cell.length_b   1.000
_cell.length_c   1.000
_cell.angle_alpha   90.00
_cell.angle_beta   90.00
_cell.angle_gamma   90.00
#
_symmetry.space_group_name_H-M   'P 1'
#
loop_
_entity.id
_entity.type
_entity.pdbx_description
1 polymer ?
#
loop_
_entity_poly.entity_id
_entity_poly.type
_entity_poly.pdbx_seq_one_letter_code
_entity_poly.pdbx_strand_id
1 'polypeptide(L)'
;MKTFSLIVLLLLAGCQSTPPLTPWQSPEGRDHADLGRIVDLRTGETLSAQRLVTALADADQVLVGERHDNPDHHNLQRWLLEALAQRRAQGSLLMEMINPDQQASVAQAQTSIRRGVWPEDLPAALQWQRGWSWELYAPVIEYALAQPYPLLSANLDRSEIQAIYRDPPTLSGRAAAVPVQRALLAQIRVSHCDKLPETQLPAMLAVQQLRDRRMAERLQAAPKPALLFAGAFHVRRDLGVPLHMTDSARHGVRVLMLAEVGEDIQGEQADFVWFTPAQTRQDMCAQFGEKAE
;
A
#
# COMPACT_ATOMS: atom_id res chain seq x y z
N MET A 1 27.33 -22.45 -58.08
CA MET A 1 27.00 -23.03 -56.79
C MET A 1 26.82 -21.89 -55.81
N LYS A 2 25.58 -21.55 -55.39
CA LYS A 2 25.29 -20.49 -54.40
C LYS A 2 25.10 -21.14 -53.06
N THR A 3 26.02 -20.94 -52.15
CA THR A 3 25.91 -21.40 -50.76
C THR A 3 24.96 -20.48 -49.97
N PHE A 4 23.82 -21.01 -49.56
CA PHE A 4 22.88 -20.33 -48.65
C PHE A 4 23.38 -20.53 -47.20
N SER A 5 23.87 -19.46 -46.59
CA SER A 5 24.16 -19.45 -45.16
C SER A 5 22.88 -19.28 -44.37
N LEU A 6 22.51 -20.32 -43.64
CA LEU A 6 21.36 -20.35 -42.71
C LEU A 6 21.81 -19.68 -41.40
N ILE A 7 21.32 -18.44 -41.14
CA ILE A 7 21.51 -17.77 -39.87
C ILE A 7 20.45 -18.30 -38.90
N VAL A 8 20.89 -19.12 -37.96
CA VAL A 8 20.04 -19.59 -36.83
C VAL A 8 20.01 -18.48 -35.77
N LEU A 9 18.91 -17.77 -35.69
CA LEU A 9 18.63 -16.84 -34.58
C LEU A 9 18.32 -17.68 -33.33
N LEU A 10 19.28 -17.80 -32.40
CA LEU A 10 19.05 -18.32 -31.06
C LEU A 10 18.26 -17.27 -30.26
N LEU A 11 16.96 -17.48 -30.12
CA LEU A 11 16.13 -16.78 -29.15
C LEU A 11 16.54 -17.22 -27.75
N LEU A 12 17.38 -16.43 -27.09
CA LEU A 12 17.65 -16.57 -25.65
C LEU A 12 16.36 -16.18 -24.92
N ALA A 13 15.51 -17.16 -24.62
CA ALA A 13 14.46 -17.01 -23.62
C ALA A 13 15.14 -16.85 -22.26
N GLY A 14 15.52 -15.63 -21.89
CA GLY A 14 15.99 -15.31 -20.57
C GLY A 14 14.89 -15.65 -19.56
N CYS A 15 15.12 -16.64 -18.70
CA CYS A 15 14.29 -16.84 -17.52
C CYS A 15 14.33 -15.55 -16.70
N GLN A 16 13.26 -14.74 -16.76
CA GLN A 16 13.10 -13.59 -15.89
C GLN A 16 12.86 -14.11 -14.47
N SER A 17 13.91 -14.24 -13.70
CA SER A 17 13.84 -14.61 -12.29
C SER A 17 13.43 -13.39 -11.48
N THR A 18 12.42 -13.51 -10.62
CA THR A 18 12.11 -12.46 -9.64
C THR A 18 13.31 -12.23 -8.72
N PRO A 19 13.50 -11.01 -8.16
CA PRO A 19 14.53 -10.76 -7.16
C PRO A 19 14.42 -11.76 -5.99
N PRO A 20 15.52 -12.10 -5.31
CA PRO A 20 15.45 -12.91 -4.10
C PRO A 20 14.67 -12.18 -3.01
N LEU A 21 13.88 -12.91 -2.24
CA LEU A 21 13.21 -12.38 -1.05
C LEU A 21 14.24 -12.18 0.06
N THR A 22 14.10 -11.08 0.81
CA THR A 22 14.88 -10.86 2.03
C THR A 22 14.42 -11.83 3.12
N PRO A 23 15.33 -12.26 4.03
CA PRO A 23 14.94 -13.02 5.21
C PRO A 23 13.91 -12.25 6.06
N TRP A 24 12.95 -12.98 6.63
CA TRP A 24 11.95 -12.41 7.52
C TRP A 24 12.58 -11.73 8.73
N GLN A 25 12.05 -10.58 9.15
CA GLN A 25 12.52 -9.80 10.29
C GLN A 25 11.59 -9.88 11.49
N SER A 26 10.27 -9.89 11.26
CA SER A 26 9.27 -9.93 12.31
C SER A 26 9.39 -11.22 13.14
N PRO A 27 9.25 -11.14 14.49
CA PRO A 27 9.65 -12.24 15.37
C PRO A 27 8.62 -13.35 15.52
N GLU A 28 7.32 -13.03 15.41
CA GLU A 28 6.25 -13.93 15.80
C GLU A 28 5.73 -14.78 14.62
N GLY A 29 5.24 -15.99 14.92
CA GLY A 29 4.62 -16.86 13.92
C GLY A 29 5.59 -17.46 12.89
N ARG A 30 6.89 -17.57 13.23
CA ARG A 30 7.94 -18.10 12.35
C ARG A 30 7.75 -19.55 11.96
N ASP A 31 7.01 -20.30 12.75
CA ASP A 31 6.66 -21.72 12.58
C ASP A 31 5.22 -21.93 12.07
N HIS A 32 4.49 -20.86 11.77
CA HIS A 32 3.12 -20.95 11.29
C HIS A 32 3.05 -21.57 9.90
N ALA A 33 2.05 -22.46 9.68
CA ALA A 33 1.90 -23.21 8.43
C ALA A 33 1.67 -22.32 7.20
N ASP A 34 1.09 -21.13 7.39
CA ASP A 34 0.83 -20.17 6.30
C ASP A 34 1.98 -19.20 6.05
N LEU A 35 3.09 -19.27 6.79
CA LEU A 35 4.20 -18.34 6.60
C LEU A 35 4.73 -18.39 5.16
N GLY A 36 4.78 -17.24 4.51
CA GLY A 36 5.22 -17.08 3.12
C GLY A 36 4.20 -17.53 2.07
N ARG A 37 3.05 -18.07 2.50
CA ARG A 37 1.99 -18.52 1.58
C ARG A 37 1.34 -17.31 0.89
N ILE A 38 1.12 -17.48 -0.42
CA ILE A 38 0.40 -16.52 -1.26
C ILE A 38 -0.85 -17.20 -1.77
N VAL A 39 -2.01 -16.59 -1.59
CA VAL A 39 -3.29 -17.16 -2.01
C VAL A 39 -4.01 -16.20 -2.96
N ASP A 40 -4.51 -16.71 -4.08
CA ASP A 40 -5.54 -16.06 -4.87
C ASP A 40 -6.89 -16.32 -4.18
N LEU A 41 -7.42 -15.28 -3.53
CA LEU A 41 -8.66 -15.39 -2.73
C LEU A 41 -9.92 -15.59 -3.56
N ARG A 42 -9.85 -15.36 -4.88
CA ARG A 42 -10.96 -15.59 -5.81
C ARG A 42 -11.13 -17.08 -6.15
N THR A 43 -10.04 -17.85 -6.10
CA THR A 43 -10.01 -19.25 -6.49
C THR A 43 -9.62 -20.19 -5.36
N GLY A 44 -9.00 -19.67 -4.29
CA GLY A 44 -8.40 -20.43 -3.21
C GLY A 44 -7.05 -21.06 -3.56
N GLU A 45 -6.50 -20.77 -4.75
CA GLU A 45 -5.25 -21.35 -5.24
C GLU A 45 -4.03 -20.75 -4.53
N THR A 46 -3.08 -21.57 -4.11
CA THR A 46 -1.77 -21.10 -3.64
C THR A 46 -0.87 -20.78 -4.83
N LEU A 47 -0.31 -19.58 -4.83
CA LEU A 47 0.53 -19.05 -5.89
C LEU A 47 2.02 -19.07 -5.50
N SER A 48 2.90 -19.15 -6.50
CA SER A 48 4.28 -18.71 -6.35
C SER A 48 4.37 -17.17 -6.45
N ALA A 49 5.42 -16.60 -5.87
CA ALA A 49 5.69 -15.15 -5.98
C ALA A 49 5.74 -14.68 -7.46
N GLN A 50 6.31 -15.48 -8.34
CA GLN A 50 6.36 -15.20 -9.77
C GLN A 50 4.97 -15.16 -10.42
N ARG A 51 4.05 -16.07 -10.05
CA ARG A 51 2.66 -16.07 -10.54
C ARG A 51 1.89 -14.87 -10.04
N LEU A 52 2.09 -14.48 -8.77
CA LEU A 52 1.51 -13.24 -8.22
C LEU A 52 1.99 -12.03 -9.03
N VAL A 53 3.30 -11.86 -9.24
CA VAL A 53 3.86 -10.74 -10.01
C VAL A 53 3.28 -10.70 -11.43
N THR A 54 3.13 -11.86 -12.10
CA THR A 54 2.49 -11.94 -13.42
C THR A 54 1.06 -11.43 -13.37
N ALA A 55 0.25 -11.90 -12.40
CA ALA A 55 -1.14 -11.48 -12.25
C ALA A 55 -1.29 -9.98 -11.93
N LEU A 56 -0.35 -9.40 -11.17
CA LEU A 56 -0.33 -7.97 -10.85
C LEU A 56 0.22 -7.13 -12.01
N ALA A 57 1.12 -7.68 -12.83
CA ALA A 57 1.68 -6.98 -13.99
C ALA A 57 0.62 -6.69 -15.07
N ASP A 58 -0.41 -7.52 -15.17
CA ASP A 58 -1.51 -7.35 -16.13
C ASP A 58 -2.54 -6.29 -15.71
N ALA A 59 -2.47 -5.77 -14.47
CA ALA A 59 -3.43 -4.82 -13.96
C ALA A 59 -2.95 -3.36 -14.15
N ASP A 60 -3.86 -2.49 -14.59
CA ASP A 60 -3.60 -1.04 -14.69
C ASP A 60 -3.40 -0.36 -13.34
N GLN A 61 -4.03 -0.90 -12.30
CA GLN A 61 -4.00 -0.34 -10.95
C GLN A 61 -3.89 -1.48 -9.92
N VAL A 62 -2.93 -1.36 -9.02
CA VAL A 62 -2.72 -2.32 -7.93
C VAL A 62 -2.67 -1.57 -6.60
N LEU A 63 -3.44 -2.04 -5.63
CA LEU A 63 -3.41 -1.58 -4.26
C LEU A 63 -2.70 -2.64 -3.42
N VAL A 64 -1.77 -2.21 -2.57
CA VAL A 64 -1.05 -3.09 -1.65
C VAL A 64 -1.29 -2.61 -0.23
N GLY A 65 -1.97 -3.44 0.54
CA GLY A 65 -2.28 -3.18 1.95
C GLY A 65 -1.20 -3.70 2.87
N GLU A 66 -0.87 -2.91 3.89
CA GLU A 66 0.18 -3.24 4.84
C GLU A 66 -0.25 -3.05 6.30
N ARG A 67 0.55 -3.56 7.24
CA ARG A 67 0.65 -3.07 8.61
C ARG A 67 1.86 -2.13 8.68
N HIS A 68 1.63 -0.92 9.16
CA HIS A 68 2.63 0.17 9.15
C HIS A 68 3.87 -0.13 10.02
N ASP A 69 3.74 -1.02 10.99
CA ASP A 69 4.79 -1.42 11.94
C ASP A 69 5.51 -2.73 11.56
N ASN A 70 5.12 -3.39 10.46
CA ASN A 70 5.71 -4.66 10.05
C ASN A 70 6.81 -4.46 8.98
N PRO A 71 8.11 -4.66 9.32
CA PRO A 71 9.22 -4.46 8.38
C PRO A 71 9.17 -5.43 7.19
N ASP A 72 8.58 -6.61 7.35
CA ASP A 72 8.48 -7.57 6.25
C ASP A 72 7.50 -7.08 5.18
N HIS A 73 6.45 -6.34 5.56
CA HIS A 73 5.54 -5.71 4.61
C HIS A 73 6.27 -4.67 3.75
N HIS A 74 7.12 -3.83 4.34
CA HIS A 74 7.91 -2.83 3.59
C HIS A 74 8.96 -3.48 2.70
N ASN A 75 9.60 -4.56 3.16
CA ASN A 75 10.51 -5.36 2.33
C ASN A 75 9.78 -5.97 1.13
N LEU A 76 8.57 -6.50 1.31
CA LEU A 76 7.76 -7.05 0.23
C LEU A 76 7.27 -5.95 -0.72
N GLN A 77 6.94 -4.76 -0.24
CA GLN A 77 6.60 -3.61 -1.08
C GLN A 77 7.78 -3.23 -1.99
N ARG A 78 8.98 -3.11 -1.44
CA ARG A 78 10.19 -2.84 -2.22
C ARG A 78 10.45 -3.96 -3.23
N TRP A 79 10.43 -5.22 -2.77
CA TRP A 79 10.59 -6.39 -3.62
C TRP A 79 9.58 -6.39 -4.78
N LEU A 80 8.32 -6.05 -4.51
CA LEU A 80 7.26 -5.99 -5.52
C LEU A 80 7.55 -4.93 -6.58
N LEU A 81 8.05 -3.75 -6.20
CA LEU A 81 8.47 -2.72 -7.14
C LEU A 81 9.59 -3.23 -8.07
N GLU A 82 10.59 -3.90 -7.51
CA GLU A 82 11.71 -4.48 -8.26
C GLU A 82 11.24 -5.61 -9.20
N ALA A 83 10.37 -6.49 -8.71
CA ALA A 83 9.85 -7.61 -9.47
C ALA A 83 8.93 -7.17 -10.62
N LEU A 84 8.05 -6.18 -10.40
CA LEU A 84 7.20 -5.62 -11.45
C LEU A 84 8.00 -4.86 -12.50
N ALA A 85 9.08 -4.16 -12.13
CA ALA A 85 9.95 -3.45 -13.07
C ALA A 85 10.62 -4.40 -14.09
N GLN A 86 10.77 -5.69 -13.75
CA GLN A 86 11.27 -6.72 -14.68
C GLN A 86 10.20 -7.21 -15.68
N ARG A 87 8.93 -6.87 -15.45
CA ARG A 87 7.80 -7.33 -16.27
C ARG A 87 7.21 -6.23 -17.13
N ARG A 88 7.17 -5.01 -16.60
CA ARG A 88 6.57 -3.86 -17.27
C ARG A 88 7.18 -2.55 -16.81
N ALA A 89 7.10 -1.51 -17.65
CA ALA A 89 7.34 -0.16 -17.19
C ALA A 89 6.24 0.26 -16.20
N GLN A 90 6.63 0.84 -15.07
CA GLN A 90 5.71 1.40 -14.08
C GLN A 90 5.37 2.85 -14.45
N GLY A 91 4.09 3.24 -14.32
CA GLY A 91 3.63 4.59 -14.61
C GLY A 91 3.72 5.51 -13.40
N SER A 92 3.38 5.04 -12.21
CA SER A 92 3.43 5.83 -10.95
C SER A 92 3.39 4.95 -9.71
N LEU A 93 3.94 5.47 -8.60
CA LEU A 93 3.73 4.96 -7.26
C LEU A 93 3.05 6.04 -6.41
N LEU A 94 1.96 5.69 -5.73
CA LEU A 94 1.26 6.53 -4.77
C LEU A 94 1.45 5.95 -3.37
N MET A 95 1.62 6.82 -2.36
CA MET A 95 1.78 6.37 -0.97
C MET A 95 0.91 7.18 -0.02
N GLU A 96 0.23 6.49 0.90
CA GLU A 96 -0.50 7.10 2.01
C GLU A 96 0.41 7.98 2.88
N MET A 97 1.64 7.57 3.08
CA MET A 97 2.64 8.21 3.93
C MET A 97 3.12 9.57 3.42
N ILE A 98 2.69 9.96 2.20
CA ILE A 98 3.03 11.26 1.60
C ILE A 98 1.78 12.12 1.51
N ASN A 99 1.81 13.26 2.19
CA ASN A 99 0.73 14.25 2.17
C ASN A 99 0.83 15.18 0.94
N PRO A 100 -0.27 15.84 0.55
CA PRO A 100 -0.26 16.79 -0.58
C PRO A 100 0.74 17.94 -0.43
N ASP A 101 0.93 18.47 0.76
CA ASP A 101 1.89 19.53 1.07
C ASP A 101 3.36 19.13 0.88
N GLN A 102 3.66 17.84 0.95
CA GLN A 102 5.01 17.29 0.67
C GLN A 102 5.30 17.09 -0.83
N GLN A 103 4.28 17.12 -1.70
CA GLN A 103 4.44 16.70 -3.11
C GLN A 103 5.51 17.49 -3.87
N ALA A 104 5.62 18.80 -3.61
CA ALA A 104 6.64 19.63 -4.26
C ALA A 104 8.05 19.23 -3.83
N SER A 105 8.27 18.97 -2.55
CA SER A 105 9.55 18.53 -1.98
C SER A 105 9.93 17.14 -2.50
N VAL A 106 8.99 16.22 -2.59
CA VAL A 106 9.18 14.88 -3.18
C VAL A 106 9.61 14.99 -4.64
N ALA A 107 8.92 15.78 -5.45
CA ALA A 107 9.26 15.97 -6.86
C ALA A 107 10.64 16.61 -7.07
N GLN A 108 11.01 17.57 -6.21
CA GLN A 108 12.33 18.19 -6.21
C GLN A 108 13.42 17.19 -5.86
N ALA A 109 13.26 16.42 -4.77
CA ALA A 109 14.20 15.38 -4.36
C ALA A 109 14.36 14.33 -5.46
N GLN A 110 13.26 13.85 -6.04
CA GLN A 110 13.28 12.89 -7.13
C GLN A 110 14.04 13.42 -8.36
N THR A 111 13.85 14.67 -8.72
CA THR A 111 14.57 15.32 -9.82
C THR A 111 16.07 15.41 -9.55
N SER A 112 16.47 15.75 -8.32
CA SER A 112 17.87 15.82 -7.90
C SER A 112 18.55 14.44 -7.93
N ILE A 113 17.89 13.45 -7.33
CA ILE A 113 18.39 12.07 -7.22
C ILE A 113 18.60 11.44 -8.62
N ARG A 114 17.68 11.67 -9.55
CA ARG A 114 17.82 11.19 -10.94
C ARG A 114 19.02 11.82 -11.68
N ARG A 115 19.53 12.94 -11.20
CA ARG A 115 20.77 13.58 -11.68
C ARG A 115 22.01 13.11 -10.91
N GLY A 116 21.86 12.12 -10.01
CA GLY A 116 22.92 11.58 -9.18
C GLY A 116 23.24 12.39 -7.92
N VAL A 117 22.38 13.37 -7.57
CA VAL A 117 22.59 14.24 -6.38
C VAL A 117 21.58 13.87 -5.31
N TRP A 118 22.01 13.16 -4.30
CA TRP A 118 21.22 12.80 -3.13
C TRP A 118 21.27 13.91 -2.07
N PRO A 119 20.13 14.27 -1.45
CA PRO A 119 20.14 15.13 -0.27
C PRO A 119 20.95 14.50 0.87
N GLU A 120 21.68 15.32 1.64
CA GLU A 120 22.40 14.84 2.83
C GLU A 120 21.45 14.33 3.92
N ASP A 121 20.33 15.02 4.11
CA ASP A 121 19.21 14.62 4.99
C ASP A 121 17.97 14.43 4.14
N LEU A 122 17.73 13.19 3.71
CA LEU A 122 16.60 12.84 2.85
C LEU A 122 15.25 13.02 3.57
N PRO A 123 15.05 12.59 4.83
CA PRO A 123 13.84 12.88 5.59
C PRO A 123 13.49 14.37 5.64
N ALA A 124 14.46 15.22 5.94
CA ALA A 124 14.25 16.66 5.97
C ALA A 124 13.92 17.21 4.59
N ALA A 125 14.62 16.79 3.53
CA ALA A 125 14.34 17.19 2.16
C ALA A 125 12.95 16.82 1.68
N LEU A 126 12.39 15.70 2.16
CA LEU A 126 11.03 15.25 1.88
C LEU A 126 9.98 15.84 2.83
N GLN A 127 10.38 16.61 3.84
CA GLN A 127 9.51 17.04 4.94
C GLN A 127 8.77 15.84 5.58
N TRP A 128 9.52 14.74 5.80
CA TRP A 128 8.94 13.48 6.25
C TRP A 128 8.19 13.63 7.55
N GLN A 129 6.97 13.10 7.61
CA GLN A 129 6.10 13.26 8.77
C GLN A 129 6.54 12.33 9.91
N ARG A 130 6.66 12.88 11.12
CA ARG A 130 7.11 12.14 12.33
C ARG A 130 6.22 10.95 12.72
N GLY A 131 4.99 10.91 12.22
CA GLY A 131 4.06 9.80 12.47
C GLY A 131 4.43 8.52 11.73
N TRP A 132 5.33 8.57 10.74
CA TRP A 132 5.78 7.42 9.96
C TRP A 132 7.25 7.11 10.29
N SER A 133 7.56 5.87 10.71
CA SER A 133 8.93 5.45 10.97
C SER A 133 9.75 5.53 9.69
N TRP A 134 10.73 6.46 9.65
CA TRP A 134 11.61 6.57 8.49
C TRP A 134 12.37 5.28 8.22
N GLU A 135 12.86 4.61 9.26
CA GLU A 135 13.64 3.38 9.15
C GLU A 135 12.88 2.27 8.40
N LEU A 136 11.57 2.18 8.60
CA LEU A 136 10.71 1.21 7.93
C LEU A 136 10.45 1.60 6.46
N TYR A 137 10.20 2.87 6.17
CA TYR A 137 9.82 3.32 4.83
C TYR A 137 11.00 3.70 3.93
N ALA A 138 12.17 4.03 4.50
CA ALA A 138 13.35 4.47 3.73
C ALA A 138 13.69 3.55 2.56
N PRO A 139 13.75 2.20 2.71
CA PRO A 139 14.10 1.32 1.60
C PRO A 139 13.15 1.41 0.40
N VAL A 140 11.86 1.61 0.64
CA VAL A 140 10.83 1.78 -0.42
C VAL A 140 10.93 3.15 -1.04
N ILE A 141 11.04 4.20 -0.22
CA ILE A 141 11.11 5.60 -0.66
C ILE A 141 12.37 5.85 -1.50
N GLU A 142 13.52 5.43 -1.02
CA GLU A 142 14.81 5.59 -1.72
C GLU A 142 14.78 4.90 -3.08
N TYR A 143 14.26 3.66 -3.14
CA TYR A 143 14.08 2.96 -4.39
C TYR A 143 13.17 3.74 -5.34
N ALA A 144 12.00 4.18 -4.87
CA ALA A 144 11.02 4.88 -5.67
C ALA A 144 11.52 6.23 -6.19
N LEU A 145 12.27 6.99 -5.39
CA LEU A 145 12.85 8.27 -5.79
C LEU A 145 13.87 8.13 -6.92
N ALA A 146 14.57 7.01 -7.00
CA ALA A 146 15.53 6.74 -8.09
C ALA A 146 14.86 6.30 -9.41
N GLN A 147 13.56 5.99 -9.40
CA GLN A 147 12.84 5.46 -10.56
C GLN A 147 12.41 6.56 -11.55
N PRO A 148 12.18 6.24 -12.84
CA PRO A 148 11.74 7.21 -13.84
C PRO A 148 10.27 7.64 -13.69
N TYR A 149 9.44 6.90 -12.98
CA TYR A 149 8.05 7.23 -12.72
C TYR A 149 7.88 8.13 -11.49
N PRO A 150 6.81 8.94 -11.40
CA PRO A 150 6.58 9.82 -10.27
C PRO A 150 6.21 9.05 -8.99
N LEU A 151 6.72 9.54 -7.86
CA LEU A 151 6.25 9.22 -6.52
C LEU A 151 5.25 10.29 -6.10
N LEU A 152 4.02 9.87 -5.77
CA LEU A 152 2.86 10.75 -5.60
C LEU A 152 2.26 10.63 -4.20
N SER A 153 1.78 11.77 -3.70
CA SER A 153 0.98 11.83 -2.46
C SER A 153 -0.39 11.19 -2.66
N ALA A 154 -0.89 10.49 -1.62
CA ALA A 154 -2.22 9.88 -1.66
C ALA A 154 -3.07 10.18 -0.42
N ASN A 155 -2.58 10.95 0.54
CA ASN A 155 -3.28 11.28 1.78
C ASN A 155 -4.00 12.64 1.73
N LEU A 156 -4.61 13.03 2.83
CA LEU A 156 -5.06 14.37 3.16
C LEU A 156 -3.97 15.11 3.92
N ASP A 157 -3.89 16.43 3.77
CA ASP A 157 -3.01 17.21 4.63
C ASP A 157 -3.67 17.53 6.00
N ARG A 158 -2.85 18.07 6.90
CA ARG A 158 -3.30 18.38 8.26
C ARG A 158 -4.44 19.40 8.29
N SER A 159 -4.44 20.36 7.39
CA SER A 159 -5.46 21.42 7.34
C SER A 159 -6.80 20.87 6.88
N GLU A 160 -6.79 19.95 5.91
CA GLU A 160 -7.97 19.23 5.44
C GLU A 160 -8.57 18.37 6.57
N ILE A 161 -7.73 17.59 7.27
CA ILE A 161 -8.17 16.77 8.41
C ILE A 161 -8.79 17.65 9.50
N GLN A 162 -8.17 18.79 9.84
CA GLN A 162 -8.73 19.73 10.82
C GLN A 162 -10.06 20.34 10.38
N ALA A 163 -10.24 20.60 9.08
CA ALA A 163 -11.51 21.09 8.55
C ALA A 163 -12.61 20.04 8.69
N ILE A 164 -12.31 18.77 8.38
CA ILE A 164 -13.23 17.64 8.54
C ILE A 164 -13.63 17.46 10.00
N TYR A 165 -12.68 17.58 10.94
CA TYR A 165 -13.01 17.50 12.38
C TYR A 165 -13.95 18.58 12.86
N ARG A 166 -13.83 19.80 12.31
CA ARG A 166 -14.70 20.93 12.68
C ARG A 166 -16.11 20.81 12.11
N ASP A 167 -16.23 20.30 10.89
CA ASP A 167 -17.48 20.17 10.16
C ASP A 167 -17.44 18.89 9.29
N PRO A 168 -17.76 17.72 9.88
CA PRO A 168 -17.73 16.46 9.17
C PRO A 168 -18.75 16.44 8.03
N PRO A 169 -18.33 16.28 6.76
CA PRO A 169 -19.26 16.27 5.65
C PRO A 169 -20.14 15.02 5.65
N THR A 170 -21.36 15.14 5.11
CA THR A 170 -22.21 13.99 4.85
C THR A 170 -21.59 13.12 3.77
N LEU A 171 -21.42 11.85 4.09
CA LEU A 171 -20.88 10.86 3.18
C LEU A 171 -21.97 10.31 2.27
N SER A 172 -21.61 9.92 1.05
CA SER A 172 -22.55 9.41 0.04
C SER A 172 -21.95 8.23 -0.74
N GLY A 173 -22.78 7.57 -1.54
CA GLY A 173 -22.36 6.44 -2.37
C GLY A 173 -22.19 5.14 -1.58
N ARG A 174 -21.44 4.19 -2.13
CA ARG A 174 -21.25 2.84 -1.53
C ARG A 174 -20.58 2.89 -0.17
N ALA A 175 -19.62 3.79 0.01
CA ALA A 175 -18.90 3.97 1.27
C ALA A 175 -19.81 4.45 2.41
N ALA A 176 -20.94 5.10 2.10
CA ALA A 176 -21.93 5.53 3.07
C ALA A 176 -22.96 4.44 3.45
N ALA A 177 -22.86 3.23 2.90
CA ALA A 177 -23.74 2.14 3.26
C ALA A 177 -23.59 1.77 4.76
N VAL A 178 -24.72 1.51 5.42
CA VAL A 178 -24.77 1.24 6.87
C VAL A 178 -23.80 0.11 7.30
N PRO A 179 -23.67 -1.02 6.57
CA PRO A 179 -22.71 -2.06 6.93
C PRO A 179 -21.27 -1.57 6.90
N VAL A 180 -20.89 -0.77 5.89
CA VAL A 180 -19.54 -0.20 5.74
C VAL A 180 -19.23 0.75 6.90
N GLN A 181 -20.11 1.70 7.19
CA GLN A 181 -19.93 2.62 8.30
C GLN A 181 -19.82 1.90 9.65
N ARG A 182 -20.63 0.88 9.87
CA ARG A 182 -20.60 0.06 11.10
C ARG A 182 -19.24 -0.65 11.25
N ALA A 183 -18.74 -1.27 10.18
CA ALA A 183 -17.45 -1.95 10.19
C ALA A 183 -16.27 -1.00 10.44
N LEU A 184 -16.27 0.17 9.78
CA LEU A 184 -15.24 1.20 9.98
C LEU A 184 -15.30 1.80 11.39
N LEU A 185 -16.49 2.06 11.93
CA LEU A 185 -16.63 2.55 13.31
C LEU A 185 -16.16 1.52 14.33
N ALA A 186 -16.44 0.24 14.11
CA ALA A 186 -15.92 -0.83 14.98
C ALA A 186 -14.38 -0.87 14.95
N GLN A 187 -13.78 -0.79 13.77
CA GLN A 187 -12.32 -0.74 13.62
C GLN A 187 -11.74 0.52 14.28
N ILE A 188 -12.35 1.70 14.11
CA ILE A 188 -11.92 2.95 14.75
C ILE A 188 -11.94 2.80 16.28
N ARG A 189 -13.00 2.26 16.86
CA ARG A 189 -13.07 2.02 18.30
C ARG A 189 -11.94 1.12 18.80
N VAL A 190 -11.75 -0.04 18.15
CA VAL A 190 -10.68 -0.98 18.50
C VAL A 190 -9.30 -0.31 18.42
N SER A 191 -9.01 0.41 17.33
CA SER A 191 -7.71 1.10 17.16
C SER A 191 -7.44 2.21 18.16
N HIS A 192 -8.48 2.69 18.87
CA HIS A 192 -8.38 3.70 19.90
C HIS A 192 -8.76 3.17 21.29
N CYS A 193 -8.74 1.83 21.45
CA CYS A 193 -8.96 1.18 22.75
C CYS A 193 -10.31 1.49 23.40
N ASP A 194 -11.34 1.72 22.56
CA ASP A 194 -12.68 2.16 23.01
C ASP A 194 -12.69 3.42 23.90
N LYS A 195 -11.61 4.23 23.83
CA LYS A 195 -11.45 5.44 24.66
C LYS A 195 -11.83 6.73 23.95
N LEU A 196 -12.20 6.66 22.65
CA LEU A 196 -12.68 7.84 21.93
C LEU A 196 -14.07 8.25 22.43
N PRO A 197 -14.30 9.56 22.68
CA PRO A 197 -15.63 10.08 22.90
C PRO A 197 -16.55 9.79 21.70
N GLU A 198 -17.78 9.36 21.95
CA GLU A 198 -18.77 9.08 20.90
C GLU A 198 -18.99 10.28 19.97
N THR A 199 -18.83 11.51 20.49
CA THR A 199 -18.94 12.75 19.72
C THR A 199 -17.85 12.92 18.67
N GLN A 200 -16.71 12.20 18.77
CA GLN A 200 -15.61 12.28 17.80
C GLN A 200 -15.73 11.22 16.69
N LEU A 201 -16.51 10.18 16.90
CA LEU A 201 -16.63 9.07 15.95
C LEU A 201 -17.11 9.50 14.55
N PRO A 202 -18.10 10.42 14.40
CA PRO A 202 -18.50 10.89 13.07
C PRO A 202 -17.34 11.57 12.31
N ALA A 203 -16.55 12.39 12.98
CA ALA A 203 -15.39 13.05 12.37
C ALA A 203 -14.29 12.04 12.01
N MET A 204 -14.00 11.08 12.87
CA MET A 204 -13.03 10.02 12.59
C MET A 204 -13.44 9.17 11.39
N LEU A 205 -14.73 8.78 11.31
CA LEU A 205 -15.27 8.06 10.17
C LEU A 205 -15.15 8.89 8.88
N ALA A 206 -15.48 10.18 8.95
CA ALA A 206 -15.37 11.07 7.80
C ALA A 206 -13.91 11.20 7.33
N VAL A 207 -12.95 11.36 8.24
CA VAL A 207 -11.52 11.39 7.91
C VAL A 207 -11.08 10.11 7.22
N GLN A 208 -11.45 8.93 7.77
CA GLN A 208 -11.11 7.64 7.16
C GLN A 208 -11.64 7.55 5.71
N GLN A 209 -12.92 7.82 5.51
CA GLN A 209 -13.53 7.69 4.18
C GLN A 209 -13.08 8.77 3.20
N LEU A 210 -12.76 9.98 3.66
CA LEU A 210 -12.22 11.03 2.79
C LEU A 210 -10.77 10.78 2.40
N ARG A 211 -9.98 10.11 3.23
CA ARG A 211 -8.67 9.56 2.83
C ARG A 211 -8.83 8.54 1.72
N ASP A 212 -9.73 7.57 1.87
CA ASP A 212 -10.00 6.54 0.86
C ASP A 212 -10.47 7.16 -0.45
N ARG A 213 -11.35 8.14 -0.38
CA ARG A 213 -11.81 8.91 -1.55
C ARG A 213 -10.64 9.64 -2.23
N ARG A 214 -9.80 10.32 -1.47
CA ARG A 214 -8.62 11.00 -1.99
C ARG A 214 -7.67 10.02 -2.67
N MET A 215 -7.38 8.88 -2.06
CA MET A 215 -6.56 7.82 -2.64
C MET A 215 -7.16 7.32 -3.95
N ALA A 216 -8.48 7.10 -4.01
CA ALA A 216 -9.19 6.67 -5.21
C ALA A 216 -9.07 7.72 -6.34
N GLU A 217 -9.31 9.00 -6.05
CA GLU A 217 -9.22 10.11 -7.00
C GLU A 217 -7.78 10.22 -7.56
N ARG A 218 -6.77 10.18 -6.67
CA ARG A 218 -5.36 10.27 -7.06
C ARG A 218 -4.92 9.07 -7.88
N LEU A 219 -5.32 7.86 -7.50
CA LEU A 219 -4.99 6.64 -8.22
C LEU A 219 -5.61 6.62 -9.63
N GLN A 220 -6.86 7.09 -9.77
CA GLN A 220 -7.52 7.15 -11.08
C GLN A 220 -6.87 8.17 -12.01
N ALA A 221 -6.36 9.29 -11.48
CA ALA A 221 -5.70 10.36 -12.24
C ALA A 221 -4.22 10.08 -12.53
N ALA A 222 -3.60 9.15 -11.82
CA ALA A 222 -2.17 8.88 -11.93
C ALA A 222 -1.79 8.19 -13.25
N PRO A 223 -0.55 8.40 -13.75
CA PRO A 223 -0.02 7.65 -14.88
C PRO A 223 -0.05 6.14 -14.61
N LYS A 224 -0.59 5.38 -15.57
CA LYS A 224 -0.74 3.93 -15.48
C LYS A 224 0.42 3.20 -16.16
N PRO A 225 0.75 2.00 -15.69
CA PRO A 225 0.19 1.27 -14.54
C PRO A 225 0.54 1.95 -13.21
N ALA A 226 -0.43 2.05 -12.30
CA ALA A 226 -0.29 2.74 -11.02
C ALA A 226 -0.29 1.75 -9.85
N LEU A 227 0.59 1.99 -8.87
CA LEU A 227 0.60 1.28 -7.58
C LEU A 227 0.19 2.24 -6.47
N LEU A 228 -0.60 1.77 -5.51
CA LEU A 228 -0.90 2.46 -4.26
C LEU A 228 -0.45 1.60 -3.09
N PHE A 229 0.42 2.15 -2.22
CA PHE A 229 0.79 1.56 -0.94
C PHE A 229 0.09 2.31 0.19
N ALA A 230 -0.68 1.59 0.99
CA ALA A 230 -1.44 2.15 2.09
C ALA A 230 -1.71 1.09 3.17
N GLY A 231 -2.15 1.53 4.34
CA GLY A 231 -2.58 0.63 5.40
C GLY A 231 -3.71 -0.31 4.94
N ALA A 232 -3.72 -1.52 5.49
CA ALA A 232 -4.59 -2.61 5.08
C ALA A 232 -6.06 -2.22 4.97
N PHE A 233 -6.58 -1.43 5.92
CA PHE A 233 -8.00 -1.02 5.91
C PHE A 233 -8.34 -0.10 4.72
N HIS A 234 -7.40 0.74 4.28
CA HIS A 234 -7.60 1.65 3.15
C HIS A 234 -7.70 0.92 1.81
N VAL A 235 -7.02 -0.19 1.63
CA VAL A 235 -7.03 -0.93 0.35
C VAL A 235 -8.15 -1.95 0.23
N ARG A 236 -8.84 -2.29 1.33
CA ARG A 236 -9.90 -3.29 1.33
C ARG A 236 -10.99 -2.97 0.31
N ARG A 237 -11.40 -4.00 -0.45
CA ARG A 237 -12.44 -3.89 -1.48
C ARG A 237 -13.81 -3.59 -0.91
N ASP A 238 -14.08 -4.07 0.30
CA ASP A 238 -15.37 -3.97 1.01
C ASP A 238 -15.48 -2.72 1.89
N LEU A 239 -14.37 -2.05 2.25
CA LEU A 239 -14.40 -0.91 3.17
C LEU A 239 -13.67 0.34 2.67
N GLY A 240 -12.64 0.20 1.83
CA GLY A 240 -11.67 1.25 1.53
C GLY A 240 -11.79 1.86 0.13
N VAL A 241 -10.64 2.23 -0.43
CA VAL A 241 -10.45 2.92 -1.72
C VAL A 241 -11.36 2.40 -2.85
N PRO A 242 -11.52 1.08 -3.06
CA PRO A 242 -12.36 0.59 -4.16
C PRO A 242 -13.83 1.00 -4.08
N LEU A 243 -14.36 1.31 -2.89
CA LEU A 243 -15.74 1.79 -2.76
C LEU A 243 -15.96 3.21 -3.29
N HIS A 244 -14.89 3.99 -3.43
CA HIS A 244 -14.89 5.35 -3.95
C HIS A 244 -14.58 5.45 -5.45
N MET A 245 -14.36 4.30 -6.10
CA MET A 245 -14.10 4.22 -7.54
C MET A 245 -15.40 3.97 -8.34
N THR A 246 -15.38 4.32 -9.63
CA THR A 246 -16.46 3.91 -10.55
C THR A 246 -16.47 2.39 -10.72
N ASP A 247 -17.60 1.81 -11.16
CA ASP A 247 -17.69 0.36 -11.33
C ASP A 247 -16.65 -0.18 -12.32
N SER A 248 -16.45 0.48 -13.44
CA SER A 248 -15.44 0.07 -14.44
C SER A 248 -14.02 0.12 -13.88
N ALA A 249 -13.65 1.20 -13.19
CA ALA A 249 -12.34 1.32 -12.56
C ALA A 249 -12.11 0.25 -11.49
N ARG A 250 -13.12 -0.02 -10.66
CA ARG A 250 -13.07 -1.02 -9.60
C ARG A 250 -12.85 -2.45 -10.11
N HIS A 251 -13.39 -2.80 -11.27
CA HIS A 251 -13.14 -4.11 -11.88
C HIS A 251 -11.70 -4.26 -12.42
N GLY A 252 -11.07 -3.16 -12.83
CA GLY A 252 -9.69 -3.14 -13.32
C GLY A 252 -8.61 -3.12 -12.23
N VAL A 253 -9.01 -2.91 -10.97
CA VAL A 253 -8.09 -2.88 -9.81
C VAL A 253 -7.78 -4.29 -9.32
N ARG A 254 -6.52 -4.51 -8.89
CA ARG A 254 -6.14 -5.67 -8.08
C ARG A 254 -5.70 -5.23 -6.69
N VAL A 255 -6.14 -5.96 -5.69
CA VAL A 255 -5.79 -5.72 -4.29
C VAL A 255 -4.96 -6.89 -3.78
N LEU A 256 -3.73 -6.60 -3.35
CA LEU A 256 -2.87 -7.49 -2.60
C LEU A 256 -2.88 -7.07 -1.13
N MET A 257 -3.27 -7.96 -0.24
CA MET A 257 -3.15 -7.78 1.20
C MET A 257 -1.87 -8.44 1.68
N LEU A 258 -0.98 -7.67 2.29
CA LEU A 258 0.08 -8.22 3.14
C LEU A 258 -0.53 -8.42 4.52
N ALA A 259 -0.54 -9.65 5.00
CA ALA A 259 -1.20 -10.02 6.24
C ALA A 259 -0.24 -10.78 7.17
N GLU A 260 -0.37 -10.59 8.46
CA GLU A 260 0.37 -11.39 9.42
C GLU A 260 -0.25 -12.79 9.53
N VAL A 261 0.57 -13.81 9.77
CA VAL A 261 0.06 -15.18 9.97
C VAL A 261 -0.95 -15.22 11.11
N GLY A 262 -2.03 -15.99 10.90
CA GLY A 262 -3.15 -16.05 11.83
C GLY A 262 -4.24 -15.00 11.58
N GLU A 263 -4.04 -14.03 10.68
CA GLU A 263 -5.11 -13.17 10.20
C GLU A 263 -5.99 -13.89 9.17
N ASP A 264 -7.30 -13.67 9.25
CA ASP A 264 -8.28 -14.25 8.34
C ASP A 264 -8.69 -13.22 7.27
N ILE A 265 -8.13 -13.35 6.06
CA ILE A 265 -8.39 -12.45 4.94
C ILE A 265 -9.30 -13.14 3.93
N GLN A 266 -10.49 -12.57 3.71
CA GLN A 266 -11.52 -13.12 2.86
C GLN A 266 -11.53 -12.50 1.44
N GLY A 267 -12.13 -13.19 0.48
CA GLY A 267 -12.20 -12.76 -0.93
C GLY A 267 -12.93 -11.43 -1.16
N GLU A 268 -13.82 -11.03 -0.25
CA GLU A 268 -14.47 -9.73 -0.28
C GLU A 268 -13.52 -8.58 0.04
N GLN A 269 -12.41 -8.86 0.74
CA GLN A 269 -11.45 -7.85 1.19
C GLN A 269 -10.35 -7.60 0.16
N ALA A 270 -9.87 -8.65 -0.53
CA ALA A 270 -8.75 -8.56 -1.46
C ALA A 270 -8.82 -9.63 -2.57
N ASP A 271 -8.05 -9.44 -3.64
CA ASP A 271 -7.87 -10.47 -4.67
C ASP A 271 -6.80 -11.47 -4.25
N PHE A 272 -5.75 -11.01 -3.59
CA PHE A 272 -4.61 -11.80 -3.15
C PHE A 272 -4.24 -11.49 -1.71
N VAL A 273 -3.73 -12.49 -1.00
CA VAL A 273 -3.08 -12.32 0.30
C VAL A 273 -1.70 -12.95 0.27
N TRP A 274 -0.73 -12.29 0.92
CA TRP A 274 0.61 -12.83 1.19
C TRP A 274 0.88 -12.77 2.67
N PHE A 275 1.05 -13.93 3.29
CA PHE A 275 1.26 -14.05 4.74
C PHE A 275 2.72 -13.86 5.12
N THR A 276 2.95 -13.02 6.11
CA THR A 276 4.25 -12.70 6.71
C THR A 276 4.29 -13.11 8.17
N PRO A 277 5.48 -13.15 8.80
CA PRO A 277 5.53 -13.22 10.27
C PRO A 277 4.86 -11.99 10.87
N ALA A 278 4.45 -12.12 12.13
CA ALA A 278 3.81 -11.03 12.86
C ALA A 278 4.80 -10.24 13.71
N GLN A 279 4.46 -8.97 13.93
CA GLN A 279 5.14 -8.17 14.95
C GLN A 279 4.66 -8.56 16.35
N THR A 280 5.56 -8.44 17.33
CA THR A 280 5.15 -8.56 18.74
C THR A 280 4.09 -7.51 19.03
N ARG A 281 2.91 -7.97 19.44
CA ARG A 281 1.80 -7.06 19.78
C ARG A 281 2.19 -6.20 20.96
N GLN A 282 2.38 -4.92 20.70
CA GLN A 282 2.47 -3.93 21.78
C GLN A 282 1.06 -3.64 22.29
N ASP A 283 0.90 -3.66 23.61
CA ASP A 283 -0.34 -3.18 24.21
C ASP A 283 -0.41 -1.64 24.11
N MET A 284 -0.83 -1.20 22.93
CA MET A 284 -1.03 0.24 22.68
C MET A 284 -2.06 0.83 23.65
N CYS A 285 -2.94 0.00 24.22
CA CYS A 285 -4.00 0.45 25.11
C CYS A 285 -3.51 0.74 26.52
N ALA A 286 -2.43 0.10 26.97
CA ALA A 286 -1.77 0.41 28.25
C ALA A 286 -1.27 1.86 28.28
N GLN A 287 -0.75 2.36 27.15
CA GLN A 287 -0.24 3.74 27.04
C GLN A 287 -1.33 4.82 27.14
N PHE A 288 -2.59 4.49 26.84
CA PHE A 288 -3.73 5.40 27.00
C PHE A 288 -4.21 5.52 28.47
N GLY A 289 -3.73 4.66 29.37
CA GLY A 289 -4.07 4.67 30.81
C GLY A 289 -3.24 5.64 31.64
N GLU A 290 -2.02 5.96 31.23
CA GLU A 290 -1.05 6.73 32.02
C GLU A 290 -1.10 8.27 31.84
N LYS A 291 -1.95 8.79 30.96
CA LYS A 291 -2.08 10.25 30.69
C LYS A 291 -3.28 10.94 31.33
N ALA A 292 -3.88 10.32 32.35
CA ALA A 292 -5.04 10.88 33.06
C ALA A 292 -4.74 11.12 34.55
N GLU A 293 -3.56 11.71 34.88
CA GLU A 293 -3.29 12.37 36.17
C GLU A 293 -2.74 13.79 35.93
#